data_c6f8c270250b22dcb46658c89f2c5624
#
_entry.id   c6f8c270250b22dcb46658c89f2c5624
#
_cell.length_a   1.000
_cell.length_b   1.000
_cell.length_c   1.000
_cell.angle_alpha   90.00
_cell.angle_beta   90.00
_cell.angle_gamma   90.00
#
_symmetry.space_group_name_H-M   'P 1'
#
loop_
_entity.id
_entity.type
_entity.pdbx_description
1 polymer ?
#
loop_
_entity_poly.entity_id
_entity_poly.type
_entity_poly.pdbx_seq_one_letter_code
_entity_poly.pdbx_strand_id
1 'polypeptide(L)'
;IKSYGYKYSTKSAVTVSVSDMIIPDEKKEILAEAEAEADKVIKNFKRGLISNDERYNEIIKIWSTATDKVQAAIMSNPDKMNPIQMMAHTGARGNPTQIRQLTGMRGLMANTMGQTIELPIKSCFKEGLDVLEFFIASHGARKGLADTALRTADSGYLTRRLVDVNQDVIVMEDDCGTDHGFEVEAIMESGEPIEKLQERIEGRYLAQDITDEEGNVIYPRNTYVNDSIAKDIVDRGFEKVKIRSALTCESVRGVCAKCYGKNMATGEPITPGEAIGIIAAQSIGEPGTQLTMRTIHSGGVAGSDITQGLPRVEELFEARKPKGVAMVTEIDGTVTIGDKGNNKEVIVTRDDKYTEKYLIDFGMRLVVHDGDKVKAGDRITEGSMDPHDIIRIKGDVAVQNYLIEEVQKVYRTQGVHIDDKHIEIVARQMLRKIFVEDAGDTTLIAGSTIDMTDFNLANKEAIEHDKKPAKGKKTLLGITKVALLTDSFLSAASFQETARVLTDAAVKGKVDKLQGLKENVIIGRLIPAGTGVVDYASIEVDTEETIEEKRKAEQEKYIIKDDDICLLYTSPS
;
A
#
# COMPACT_ATOMS: atom_id res chain seq x y z
N ILE A 1 -28.69 -8.89 8.50
CA ILE A 1 -27.52 -9.45 9.22
C ILE A 1 -27.58 -9.08 10.69
N LYS A 2 -27.61 -7.77 11.07
CA LYS A 2 -27.63 -7.30 12.47
C LYS A 2 -28.70 -7.99 13.31
N SER A 3 -29.95 -8.00 12.84
CA SER A 3 -31.11 -8.57 13.54
C SER A 3 -30.96 -10.08 13.78
N TYR A 4 -30.49 -10.82 12.76
CA TYR A 4 -30.20 -12.24 12.89
C TYR A 4 -29.01 -12.52 13.81
N GLY A 5 -27.94 -11.72 13.72
CA GLY A 5 -26.79 -11.83 14.60
C GLY A 5 -27.18 -11.75 16.08
N TYR A 6 -27.94 -10.73 16.47
CA TYR A 6 -28.41 -10.61 17.84
C TYR A 6 -29.34 -11.75 18.25
N LYS A 7 -30.30 -12.12 17.38
CA LYS A 7 -31.27 -13.20 17.68
C LYS A 7 -30.56 -14.54 17.93
N TYR A 8 -29.60 -14.92 17.07
CA TYR A 8 -28.94 -16.21 17.21
C TYR A 8 -27.84 -16.18 18.29
N SER A 9 -27.17 -15.05 18.52
CA SER A 9 -26.26 -14.89 19.66
C SER A 9 -26.97 -15.10 20.99
N THR A 10 -28.17 -14.53 21.15
CA THR A 10 -29.00 -14.76 22.36
C THR A 10 -29.46 -16.22 22.47
N LYS A 11 -29.81 -16.86 21.34
CA LYS A 11 -30.24 -18.28 21.34
C LYS A 11 -29.10 -19.26 21.63
N SER A 12 -27.88 -18.96 21.21
CA SER A 12 -26.71 -19.80 21.44
C SER A 12 -26.29 -19.82 22.92
N ALA A 13 -26.72 -18.83 23.71
CA ALA A 13 -26.40 -18.70 25.13
C ALA A 13 -24.91 -18.74 25.46
N VAL A 14 -24.04 -18.38 24.50
CA VAL A 14 -22.58 -18.31 24.72
C VAL A 14 -22.29 -17.15 25.66
N THR A 15 -21.67 -17.47 26.80
CA THR A 15 -21.28 -16.50 27.83
C THR A 15 -19.86 -16.78 28.28
N VAL A 16 -19.23 -15.84 28.96
CA VAL A 16 -17.86 -15.93 29.46
C VAL A 16 -17.86 -15.83 30.96
N SER A 17 -17.17 -16.78 31.61
CA SER A 17 -16.96 -16.81 33.05
C SER A 17 -15.46 -16.78 33.38
N VAL A 18 -15.11 -16.38 34.59
CA VAL A 18 -13.74 -16.45 35.10
C VAL A 18 -13.24 -17.92 35.15
N SER A 19 -14.14 -18.88 35.32
CA SER A 19 -13.81 -20.32 35.28
C SER A 19 -13.32 -20.80 33.93
N ASP A 20 -13.78 -20.14 32.83
CA ASP A 20 -13.42 -20.51 31.45
C ASP A 20 -11.98 -20.12 31.10
N MET A 21 -11.34 -19.30 31.92
CA MET A 21 -9.93 -18.95 31.82
C MET A 21 -9.07 -20.07 32.44
N ILE A 22 -8.65 -21.05 31.64
CA ILE A 22 -7.86 -22.18 32.10
C ILE A 22 -6.37 -21.80 32.02
N ILE A 23 -5.67 -21.88 33.14
CA ILE A 23 -4.23 -21.65 33.21
C ILE A 23 -3.54 -22.97 32.89
N PRO A 24 -2.59 -23.03 31.92
CA PRO A 24 -1.88 -24.26 31.60
C PRO A 24 -0.95 -24.68 32.76
N ASP A 25 -0.92 -25.96 33.09
CA ASP A 25 -0.09 -26.49 34.16
C ASP A 25 1.41 -26.33 33.86
N GLU A 26 1.78 -26.40 32.59
CA GLU A 26 3.15 -26.24 32.08
C GLU A 26 3.72 -24.82 32.33
N LYS A 27 2.88 -23.83 32.61
CA LYS A 27 3.30 -22.45 32.87
C LYS A 27 4.37 -22.37 33.97
N LYS A 28 4.18 -23.11 35.06
CA LYS A 28 5.09 -23.07 36.22
C LYS A 28 6.49 -23.56 35.86
N GLU A 29 6.57 -24.61 35.07
CA GLU A 29 7.84 -25.21 34.62
C GLU A 29 8.56 -24.25 33.67
N ILE A 30 7.86 -23.72 32.68
CA ILE A 30 8.43 -22.75 31.72
C ILE A 30 8.99 -21.51 32.43
N LEU A 31 8.25 -20.99 33.42
CA LEU A 31 8.71 -19.82 34.19
C LEU A 31 9.93 -20.13 35.03
N ALA A 32 9.98 -21.31 35.67
CA ALA A 32 11.13 -21.74 36.49
C ALA A 32 12.40 -21.93 35.63
N GLU A 33 12.28 -22.50 34.43
CA GLU A 33 13.38 -22.61 33.47
C GLU A 33 13.92 -21.22 33.08
N ALA A 34 13.00 -20.31 32.69
CA ALA A 34 13.37 -18.94 32.28
C ALA A 34 14.04 -18.15 33.42
N GLU A 35 13.59 -18.31 34.67
CA GLU A 35 14.25 -17.73 35.86
C GLU A 35 15.68 -18.27 36.06
N ALA A 36 15.83 -19.58 35.94
CA ALA A 36 17.15 -20.21 36.08
C ALA A 36 18.14 -19.74 34.97
N GLU A 37 17.65 -19.53 33.77
CA GLU A 37 18.47 -18.99 32.68
C GLU A 37 18.81 -17.51 32.90
N ALA A 38 17.85 -16.67 33.29
CA ALA A 38 18.08 -15.27 33.61
C ALA A 38 19.07 -15.09 34.76
N ASP A 39 18.99 -15.92 35.79
CA ASP A 39 19.95 -15.94 36.92
C ASP A 39 21.38 -16.28 36.47
N LYS A 40 21.54 -17.17 35.47
CA LYS A 40 22.87 -17.48 34.91
C LYS A 40 23.46 -16.25 34.21
N VAL A 41 22.65 -15.55 33.41
CA VAL A 41 23.06 -14.31 32.71
C VAL A 41 23.47 -13.25 33.73
N ILE A 42 22.69 -13.04 34.78
CA ILE A 42 23.01 -12.09 35.86
C ILE A 42 24.31 -12.47 36.57
N LYS A 43 24.55 -13.79 36.83
CA LYS A 43 25.81 -14.25 37.41
C LYS A 43 27.00 -14.02 36.50
N ASN A 44 26.86 -14.22 35.19
CA ASN A 44 27.91 -13.96 34.21
C ASN A 44 28.24 -12.46 34.15
N PHE A 45 27.24 -11.58 34.18
CA PHE A 45 27.43 -10.17 34.28
C PHE A 45 28.18 -9.74 35.56
N LYS A 46 27.78 -10.28 36.73
CA LYS A 46 28.45 -10.00 37.99
C LYS A 46 29.92 -10.47 38.01
N ARG A 47 30.27 -11.47 37.19
CA ARG A 47 31.65 -11.93 36.97
C ARG A 47 32.43 -11.11 35.94
N GLY A 48 31.81 -10.15 35.29
CA GLY A 48 32.41 -9.30 34.27
C GLY A 48 32.64 -9.99 32.91
N LEU A 49 31.93 -11.11 32.64
CA LEU A 49 32.08 -11.86 31.39
C LEU A 49 31.30 -11.29 30.22
N ILE A 50 30.26 -10.49 30.49
CA ILE A 50 29.38 -9.89 29.49
C ILE A 50 29.18 -8.40 29.80
N SER A 51 28.93 -7.59 28.76
CA SER A 51 28.60 -6.18 28.88
C SER A 51 27.17 -5.97 29.42
N ASN A 52 26.84 -4.75 29.82
CA ASN A 52 25.49 -4.43 30.28
C ASN A 52 24.46 -4.56 29.16
N ASP A 53 24.84 -4.18 27.93
CA ASP A 53 23.97 -4.24 26.78
C ASP A 53 23.69 -5.69 26.33
N GLU A 54 24.71 -6.53 26.38
CA GLU A 54 24.56 -7.98 26.14
C GLU A 54 23.65 -8.63 27.20
N ARG A 55 23.88 -8.31 28.49
CA ARG A 55 23.03 -8.78 29.59
C ARG A 55 21.56 -8.38 29.34
N TYR A 56 21.30 -7.12 29.00
CA TYR A 56 19.97 -6.61 28.73
C TYR A 56 19.31 -7.37 27.57
N ASN A 57 20.01 -7.52 26.46
CA ASN A 57 19.48 -8.20 25.28
C ASN A 57 19.22 -9.69 25.54
N GLU A 58 20.09 -10.37 26.25
CA GLU A 58 19.90 -11.78 26.62
C GLU A 58 18.69 -11.97 27.54
N ILE A 59 18.53 -11.13 28.58
CA ILE A 59 17.37 -11.21 29.47
C ILE A 59 16.05 -11.00 28.71
N ILE A 60 15.99 -10.02 27.82
CA ILE A 60 14.79 -9.78 26.99
C ILE A 60 14.50 -11.00 26.11
N LYS A 61 15.53 -11.57 25.48
CA LYS A 61 15.40 -12.75 24.63
C LYS A 61 14.85 -13.96 25.40
N ILE A 62 15.36 -14.23 26.61
CA ILE A 62 14.90 -15.32 27.47
C ILE A 62 13.41 -15.15 27.79
N TRP A 63 13.01 -13.98 28.24
CA TRP A 63 11.61 -13.71 28.62
C TRP A 63 10.67 -13.65 27.42
N SER A 64 11.12 -13.18 26.25
CA SER A 64 10.35 -13.27 25.01
C SER A 64 10.09 -14.72 24.64
N THR A 65 11.14 -15.56 24.62
CA THR A 65 11.02 -16.98 24.32
C THR A 65 10.11 -17.72 25.32
N ALA A 66 10.21 -17.40 26.61
CA ALA A 66 9.32 -17.94 27.63
C ALA A 66 7.85 -17.55 27.39
N THR A 67 7.62 -16.30 26.99
CA THR A 67 6.30 -15.78 26.66
C THR A 67 5.68 -16.53 25.47
N ASP A 68 6.48 -16.82 24.44
CA ASP A 68 6.04 -17.56 23.26
C ASP A 68 5.77 -19.03 23.56
N LYS A 69 6.61 -19.66 24.40
CA LYS A 69 6.37 -21.03 24.90
C LYS A 69 5.05 -21.14 25.68
N VAL A 70 4.76 -20.18 26.56
CA VAL A 70 3.49 -20.12 27.30
C VAL A 70 2.30 -19.93 26.35
N GLN A 71 2.45 -19.09 25.32
CA GLN A 71 1.41 -18.91 24.31
C GLN A 71 1.16 -20.19 23.52
N ALA A 72 2.20 -20.89 23.12
CA ALA A 72 2.11 -22.17 22.43
C ALA A 72 1.42 -23.24 23.30
N ALA A 73 1.77 -23.31 24.59
CA ALA A 73 1.13 -24.23 25.54
C ALA A 73 -0.38 -23.97 25.69
N ILE A 74 -0.82 -22.70 25.69
CA ILE A 74 -2.25 -22.35 25.72
C ILE A 74 -2.96 -22.80 24.44
N MET A 75 -2.31 -22.64 23.30
CA MET A 75 -2.91 -22.95 21.99
C MET A 75 -2.86 -24.44 21.63
N SER A 76 -1.94 -25.22 22.22
CA SER A 76 -1.78 -26.66 21.97
C SER A 76 -2.89 -27.52 22.55
N ASN A 77 -3.56 -27.06 23.59
CA ASN A 77 -4.64 -27.81 24.27
C ASN A 77 -5.97 -27.06 24.23
N PRO A 78 -6.59 -26.93 23.04
CA PRO A 78 -7.85 -26.20 22.90
C PRO A 78 -9.01 -27.04 23.42
N ASP A 79 -9.63 -26.61 24.49
CA ASP A 79 -10.98 -27.07 24.82
C ASP A 79 -11.95 -26.47 23.82
N LYS A 80 -12.39 -27.27 22.85
CA LYS A 80 -13.30 -26.83 21.76
C LYS A 80 -14.62 -26.25 22.27
N MET A 81 -15.03 -26.58 23.48
CA MET A 81 -16.27 -26.09 24.10
C MET A 81 -16.05 -24.86 24.98
N ASN A 82 -14.79 -24.44 25.17
CA ASN A 82 -14.50 -23.21 25.92
C ASN A 82 -14.92 -21.96 25.10
N PRO A 83 -15.82 -21.11 25.61
CA PRO A 83 -16.33 -19.95 24.88
C PRO A 83 -15.25 -18.97 24.44
N ILE A 84 -14.20 -18.77 25.24
CA ILE A 84 -13.08 -17.86 24.93
C ILE A 84 -12.29 -18.37 23.73
N GLN A 85 -11.94 -19.66 23.76
CA GLN A 85 -11.20 -20.29 22.66
C GLN A 85 -12.06 -20.40 21.40
N MET A 86 -13.34 -20.70 21.53
CA MET A 86 -14.30 -20.74 20.43
C MET A 86 -14.38 -19.38 19.71
N MET A 87 -14.52 -18.27 20.43
CA MET A 87 -14.59 -16.92 19.84
C MET A 87 -13.29 -16.54 19.14
N ALA A 88 -12.14 -16.88 19.72
CA ALA A 88 -10.85 -16.59 19.12
C ALA A 88 -10.56 -17.46 17.89
N HIS A 89 -10.87 -18.75 17.94
CA HIS A 89 -10.66 -19.68 16.83
C HIS A 89 -11.55 -19.38 15.62
N THR A 90 -12.78 -18.95 15.85
CA THR A 90 -13.70 -18.54 14.78
C THR A 90 -13.41 -17.16 14.22
N GLY A 91 -12.47 -16.40 14.81
CA GLY A 91 -12.17 -15.03 14.43
C GLY A 91 -13.24 -14.00 14.81
N ALA A 92 -14.28 -14.42 15.55
CA ALA A 92 -15.35 -13.53 15.96
C ALA A 92 -14.87 -12.42 16.92
N ARG A 93 -14.06 -12.78 17.91
CA ARG A 93 -13.45 -11.82 18.87
C ARG A 93 -12.25 -12.45 19.59
N GLY A 94 -11.24 -11.62 19.82
CA GLY A 94 -10.04 -12.02 20.53
C GLY A 94 -8.92 -12.53 19.61
N ASN A 95 -7.70 -12.46 20.14
CA ASN A 95 -6.50 -12.98 19.48
C ASN A 95 -5.66 -13.78 20.48
N PRO A 96 -4.70 -14.60 20.03
CA PRO A 96 -3.85 -15.40 20.91
C PRO A 96 -3.14 -14.61 22.01
N THR A 97 -2.70 -13.38 21.71
CA THR A 97 -2.03 -12.49 22.67
C THR A 97 -2.97 -12.07 23.80
N GLN A 98 -4.24 -11.80 23.50
CA GLN A 98 -5.23 -11.45 24.52
C GLN A 98 -5.55 -12.65 25.43
N ILE A 99 -5.69 -13.85 24.86
CA ILE A 99 -5.88 -15.08 25.64
C ILE A 99 -4.68 -15.33 26.54
N ARG A 100 -3.46 -15.16 26.03
CA ARG A 100 -2.23 -15.30 26.82
C ARG A 100 -2.22 -14.36 28.01
N GLN A 101 -2.63 -13.11 27.85
CA GLN A 101 -2.71 -12.15 28.97
C GLN A 101 -3.77 -12.52 30.00
N LEU A 102 -4.85 -13.18 29.59
CA LEU A 102 -5.92 -13.63 30.49
C LEU A 102 -5.54 -14.89 31.29
N THR A 103 -4.87 -15.87 30.64
CA THR A 103 -4.67 -17.22 31.18
C THR A 103 -3.21 -17.63 31.34
N GLY A 104 -2.29 -16.97 30.65
CA GLY A 104 -0.86 -17.27 30.67
C GLY A 104 -0.04 -16.29 31.48
N MET A 105 0.70 -15.43 30.80
CA MET A 105 1.48 -14.35 31.40
C MET A 105 1.35 -13.07 30.56
N ARG A 106 1.46 -11.93 31.22
CA ARG A 106 1.42 -10.67 30.50
C ARG A 106 2.71 -10.39 29.73
N GLY A 107 3.87 -10.77 30.29
CA GLY A 107 5.18 -10.69 29.66
C GLY A 107 5.89 -9.36 29.89
N LEU A 108 6.82 -9.03 28.98
CA LEU A 108 7.60 -7.80 29.04
C LEU A 108 6.76 -6.55 28.73
N MET A 109 7.03 -5.47 29.42
CA MET A 109 6.36 -4.17 29.24
C MET A 109 7.35 -3.08 28.89
N ALA A 110 6.90 -2.10 28.10
CA ALA A 110 7.71 -0.93 27.77
C ALA A 110 7.52 0.19 28.82
N ASN A 111 8.56 0.92 29.11
CA ASN A 111 8.51 2.15 29.91
C ASN A 111 7.90 3.31 29.10
N THR A 112 7.79 4.50 29.71
CA THR A 112 7.27 5.69 29.04
C THR A 112 8.14 6.19 27.87
N MET A 113 9.43 5.84 27.85
CA MET A 113 10.35 6.17 26.77
C MET A 113 10.34 5.16 25.61
N GLY A 114 9.63 4.02 25.77
CA GLY A 114 9.57 2.97 24.77
C GLY A 114 10.59 1.85 24.93
N GLN A 115 11.50 1.94 25.92
CA GLN A 115 12.44 0.86 26.22
C GLN A 115 11.73 -0.26 26.98
N THR A 116 12.09 -1.50 26.69
CA THR A 116 11.54 -2.68 27.38
C THR A 116 12.09 -2.77 28.81
N ILE A 117 11.22 -2.95 29.77
CA ILE A 117 11.62 -3.16 31.17
C ILE A 117 12.05 -4.61 31.33
N GLU A 118 13.25 -4.84 31.90
CA GLU A 118 13.85 -6.17 32.08
C GLU A 118 13.01 -7.10 32.97
N LEU A 119 12.19 -6.54 33.85
CA LEU A 119 11.34 -7.30 34.76
C LEU A 119 10.03 -7.66 34.06
N PRO A 120 9.78 -8.96 33.75
CA PRO A 120 8.54 -9.38 33.12
C PRO A 120 7.40 -9.45 34.14
N ILE A 121 6.18 -9.26 33.66
CA ILE A 121 4.96 -9.55 34.41
C ILE A 121 4.64 -11.03 34.21
N LYS A 122 4.89 -11.85 35.24
CA LYS A 122 4.69 -13.30 35.20
C LYS A 122 3.23 -13.70 35.42
N SER A 123 2.52 -12.88 36.15
CA SER A 123 1.10 -13.10 36.46
C SER A 123 0.19 -12.85 35.27
N CYS A 124 -0.92 -13.55 35.22
CA CYS A 124 -2.03 -13.29 34.30
C CYS A 124 -3.18 -12.54 35.00
N PHE A 125 -4.13 -12.04 34.22
CA PHE A 125 -5.27 -11.31 34.81
C PHE A 125 -6.14 -12.18 35.69
N LYS A 126 -6.25 -13.50 35.44
CA LYS A 126 -6.98 -14.43 36.30
C LYS A 126 -6.34 -14.58 37.69
N GLU A 127 -5.01 -14.65 37.74
CA GLU A 127 -4.24 -14.76 39.01
C GLU A 127 -4.26 -13.44 39.79
N GLY A 128 -4.40 -12.32 39.08
CA GLY A 128 -4.21 -10.99 39.62
C GLY A 128 -2.75 -10.56 39.55
N LEU A 129 -2.51 -9.25 39.52
CA LEU A 129 -1.17 -8.65 39.45
C LEU A 129 -0.72 -8.24 40.85
N ASP A 130 0.57 -8.44 41.13
CA ASP A 130 1.20 -7.87 42.32
C ASP A 130 1.30 -6.34 42.20
N VAL A 131 1.50 -5.64 43.31
CA VAL A 131 1.54 -4.17 43.36
C VAL A 131 2.59 -3.60 42.40
N LEU A 132 3.78 -4.22 42.37
CA LEU A 132 4.86 -3.80 41.47
C LEU A 132 4.51 -4.07 40.00
N GLU A 133 3.98 -5.23 39.71
CA GLU A 133 3.54 -5.61 38.36
C GLU A 133 2.41 -4.70 37.85
N PHE A 134 1.46 -4.35 38.72
CA PHE A 134 0.39 -3.43 38.40
C PHE A 134 0.95 -2.02 38.09
N PHE A 135 1.90 -1.53 38.89
CA PHE A 135 2.52 -0.23 38.65
C PHE A 135 3.25 -0.18 37.31
N ILE A 136 4.06 -1.18 36.98
CA ILE A 136 4.72 -1.31 35.68
C ILE A 136 3.68 -1.37 34.55
N ALA A 137 2.64 -2.18 34.72
CA ALA A 137 1.58 -2.30 33.74
C ALA A 137 0.82 -1.01 33.48
N SER A 138 0.63 -0.17 34.50
CA SER A 138 -0.10 1.10 34.40
C SER A 138 0.61 2.13 33.53
N HIS A 139 1.93 2.13 33.50
CA HIS A 139 2.71 3.01 32.60
C HIS A 139 2.43 2.70 31.14
N GLY A 140 2.51 1.43 30.76
CA GLY A 140 2.20 1.00 29.41
C GLY A 140 0.76 1.27 29.00
N ALA A 141 -0.20 1.00 29.90
CA ALA A 141 -1.62 1.27 29.64
C ALA A 141 -1.90 2.76 29.45
N ARG A 142 -1.34 3.64 30.28
CA ARG A 142 -1.50 5.09 30.16
C ARG A 142 -0.88 5.61 28.86
N LYS A 143 0.34 5.16 28.53
CA LYS A 143 0.98 5.51 27.27
C LYS A 143 0.13 5.06 26.09
N GLY A 144 -0.38 3.83 26.11
CA GLY A 144 -1.25 3.30 25.06
C GLY A 144 -2.51 4.13 24.85
N LEU A 145 -3.19 4.53 25.93
CA LEU A 145 -4.37 5.39 25.84
C LEU A 145 -4.05 6.78 25.29
N ALA A 146 -2.96 7.39 25.73
CA ALA A 146 -2.53 8.71 25.23
C ALA A 146 -2.11 8.65 23.76
N ASP A 147 -1.29 7.66 23.39
CA ASP A 147 -0.84 7.48 22.01
C ASP A 147 -2.02 7.20 21.07
N THR A 148 -2.99 6.39 21.48
CA THR A 148 -4.20 6.14 20.69
C THR A 148 -5.00 7.43 20.44
N ALA A 149 -5.22 8.23 21.49
CA ALA A 149 -5.95 9.48 21.38
C ALA A 149 -5.27 10.50 20.46
N LEU A 150 -3.92 10.64 20.56
CA LEU A 150 -3.17 11.57 19.73
C LEU A 150 -3.07 11.11 18.28
N ARG A 151 -2.76 9.84 18.05
CA ARG A 151 -2.53 9.30 16.70
C ARG A 151 -3.80 9.08 15.89
N THR A 152 -4.98 9.08 16.52
CA THR A 152 -6.26 9.09 15.81
C THR A 152 -6.37 10.31 14.89
N ALA A 153 -5.90 11.48 15.36
CA ALA A 153 -5.84 12.69 14.54
C ALA A 153 -4.89 12.55 13.35
N ASP A 154 -3.71 11.93 13.55
CA ASP A 154 -2.73 11.72 12.48
C ASP A 154 -3.28 10.77 11.40
N SER A 155 -3.95 9.68 11.80
CA SER A 155 -4.63 8.76 10.87
C SER A 155 -5.73 9.47 10.08
N GLY A 156 -6.55 10.30 10.74
CA GLY A 156 -7.58 11.09 10.07
C GLY A 156 -7.00 12.10 9.08
N TYR A 157 -5.89 12.74 9.44
CA TYR A 157 -5.20 13.69 8.55
C TYR A 157 -4.53 12.99 7.36
N LEU A 158 -3.94 11.81 7.54
CA LEU A 158 -3.44 10.99 6.41
C LEU A 158 -4.58 10.62 5.47
N THR A 159 -5.70 10.12 5.99
CA THR A 159 -6.88 9.77 5.19
C THR A 159 -7.38 10.97 4.39
N ARG A 160 -7.48 12.16 5.01
CA ARG A 160 -7.87 13.39 4.31
C ARG A 160 -6.92 13.72 3.16
N ARG A 161 -5.61 13.66 3.37
CA ARG A 161 -4.61 13.90 2.31
C ARG A 161 -4.74 12.92 1.15
N LEU A 162 -4.94 11.63 1.45
CA LEU A 162 -5.16 10.59 0.44
C LEU A 162 -6.44 10.82 -0.37
N VAL A 163 -7.53 11.24 0.27
CA VAL A 163 -8.78 11.62 -0.41
C VAL A 163 -8.55 12.81 -1.34
N ASP A 164 -7.87 13.85 -0.87
CA ASP A 164 -7.61 15.07 -1.66
C ASP A 164 -6.76 14.80 -2.91
N VAL A 165 -5.81 13.87 -2.84
CA VAL A 165 -4.96 13.48 -3.99
C VAL A 165 -5.71 12.61 -5.00
N ASN A 166 -6.57 11.71 -4.53
CA ASN A 166 -7.16 10.67 -5.37
C ASN A 166 -8.60 10.98 -5.80
N GLN A 167 -9.17 12.12 -5.42
CA GLN A 167 -10.59 12.44 -5.63
C GLN A 167 -11.00 12.52 -7.10
N ASP A 168 -10.06 12.75 -8.00
CA ASP A 168 -10.27 12.82 -9.44
C ASP A 168 -10.13 11.46 -10.16
N VAL A 169 -9.75 10.41 -9.43
CA VAL A 169 -9.56 9.07 -10.01
C VAL A 169 -10.89 8.31 -10.01
N ILE A 170 -11.49 8.23 -11.17
CA ILE A 170 -12.79 7.60 -11.43
C ILE A 170 -12.61 6.61 -12.58
N VAL A 171 -13.42 5.54 -12.62
CA VAL A 171 -13.46 4.63 -13.77
C VAL A 171 -14.26 5.33 -14.87
N MET A 172 -13.61 5.67 -15.99
CA MET A 172 -14.23 6.48 -17.05
C MET A 172 -14.63 5.65 -18.28
N GLU A 173 -13.90 4.59 -18.57
CA GLU A 173 -14.07 3.78 -19.79
C GLU A 173 -13.87 2.29 -19.49
N ASP A 174 -14.34 1.43 -20.38
CA ASP A 174 -14.23 -0.01 -20.19
C ASP A 174 -12.80 -0.51 -20.47
N ASP A 175 -12.15 -0.05 -21.53
CA ASP A 175 -10.83 -0.50 -21.94
C ASP A 175 -10.02 0.60 -22.61
N CYS A 176 -8.84 0.90 -22.09
CA CYS A 176 -7.90 1.86 -22.68
C CYS A 176 -7.05 1.27 -23.82
N GLY A 177 -7.12 -0.03 -24.06
CA GLY A 177 -6.37 -0.72 -25.13
C GLY A 177 -4.86 -0.86 -24.91
N THR A 178 -4.33 -0.52 -23.73
CA THR A 178 -2.88 -0.56 -23.47
C THR A 178 -2.27 -1.94 -23.67
N ASP A 179 -1.07 -1.98 -24.25
CA ASP A 179 -0.23 -3.19 -24.38
C ASP A 179 0.76 -3.34 -23.22
N HIS A 180 0.85 -2.32 -22.38
CA HIS A 180 1.75 -2.31 -21.25
C HIS A 180 1.18 -3.06 -20.07
N GLY A 181 1.97 -3.99 -19.50
CA GLY A 181 1.64 -4.74 -18.30
C GLY A 181 2.56 -4.37 -17.13
N PHE A 182 2.08 -4.59 -15.93
CA PHE A 182 2.84 -4.50 -14.69
C PHE A 182 3.21 -5.92 -14.25
N GLU A 183 4.51 -6.15 -14.03
CA GLU A 183 5.01 -7.46 -13.61
C GLU A 183 4.83 -7.62 -12.10
N VAL A 184 4.18 -8.70 -11.69
CA VAL A 184 3.85 -9.00 -10.30
C VAL A 184 4.47 -10.33 -9.90
N GLU A 185 5.11 -10.35 -8.74
CA GLU A 185 5.66 -11.54 -8.07
C GLU A 185 5.21 -11.57 -6.60
N ALA A 186 5.43 -12.68 -5.90
CA ALA A 186 5.14 -12.77 -4.47
C ALA A 186 6.04 -11.81 -3.67
N ILE A 187 5.47 -11.13 -2.67
CA ILE A 187 6.25 -10.28 -1.75
C ILE A 187 6.87 -11.16 -0.68
N MET A 188 8.20 -11.20 -0.64
CA MET A 188 8.96 -12.04 0.29
C MET A 188 9.59 -11.20 1.40
N GLU A 189 9.62 -11.74 2.62
CA GLU A 189 10.42 -11.20 3.73
C GLU A 189 11.11 -12.35 4.49
N SER A 190 12.41 -12.25 4.62
CA SER A 190 13.22 -13.26 5.33
C SER A 190 12.98 -14.70 4.84
N GLY A 191 12.59 -14.89 3.57
CA GLY A 191 12.33 -16.19 2.97
C GLY A 191 10.90 -16.72 3.10
N GLU A 192 10.02 -15.99 3.80
CA GLU A 192 8.58 -16.31 3.88
C GLU A 192 7.76 -15.34 3.01
N PRO A 193 6.72 -15.81 2.31
CA PRO A 193 5.85 -14.96 1.52
C PRO A 193 4.89 -14.17 2.44
N ILE A 194 5.04 -12.84 2.47
CA ILE A 194 4.11 -11.93 3.13
C ILE A 194 2.80 -11.88 2.35
N GLU A 195 2.91 -11.82 1.02
CA GLU A 195 1.77 -11.83 0.11
C GLU A 195 2.04 -12.79 -1.05
N LYS A 196 1.13 -13.74 -1.22
CA LYS A 196 1.24 -14.77 -2.25
C LYS A 196 0.90 -14.20 -3.63
N LEU A 197 1.56 -14.72 -4.67
CA LEU A 197 1.26 -14.34 -6.05
C LEU A 197 -0.23 -14.54 -6.39
N GLN A 198 -0.86 -15.62 -5.90
CA GLN A 198 -2.28 -15.88 -6.09
C GLN A 198 -3.16 -14.70 -5.64
N GLU A 199 -2.90 -14.13 -4.45
CA GLU A 199 -3.67 -13.01 -3.89
C GLU A 199 -3.51 -11.74 -4.74
N ARG A 200 -2.30 -11.51 -5.29
CA ARG A 200 -1.98 -10.32 -6.09
C ARG A 200 -2.56 -10.33 -7.49
N ILE A 201 -2.74 -11.53 -8.10
CA ILE A 201 -3.28 -11.66 -9.46
C ILE A 201 -4.80 -11.87 -9.50
N GLU A 202 -5.41 -12.29 -8.39
CA GLU A 202 -6.86 -12.50 -8.32
C GLU A 202 -7.64 -11.21 -8.59
N GLY A 203 -8.65 -11.30 -9.46
CA GLY A 203 -9.48 -10.15 -9.81
C GLY A 203 -8.82 -9.13 -10.74
N ARG A 204 -7.72 -9.49 -11.40
CA ARG A 204 -7.02 -8.67 -12.39
C ARG A 204 -7.21 -9.24 -13.80
N TYR A 205 -6.84 -8.47 -14.81
CA TYR A 205 -6.78 -8.89 -16.19
C TYR A 205 -5.33 -9.13 -16.61
N LEU A 206 -5.09 -10.18 -17.40
CA LEU A 206 -3.76 -10.45 -17.96
C LEU A 206 -3.38 -9.38 -19.00
N ALA A 207 -2.14 -8.89 -18.93
CA ALA A 207 -1.61 -7.95 -19.92
C ALA A 207 -0.96 -8.66 -21.12
N GLN A 208 -0.48 -9.89 -20.92
CA GLN A 208 0.13 -10.73 -21.95
C GLN A 208 -0.44 -12.14 -21.90
N ASP A 209 -0.26 -12.88 -23.01
CA ASP A 209 -0.61 -14.30 -23.07
C ASP A 209 0.29 -15.10 -22.12
N ILE A 210 -0.31 -16.01 -21.37
CA ILE A 210 0.45 -17.00 -20.59
C ILE A 210 0.62 -18.23 -21.46
N THR A 211 1.87 -18.56 -21.76
CA THR A 211 2.24 -19.69 -22.61
C THR A 211 2.92 -20.80 -21.81
N ASP A 212 2.71 -22.04 -22.21
CA ASP A 212 3.41 -23.20 -21.67
C ASP A 212 4.85 -23.28 -22.23
N GLU A 213 5.69 -24.16 -21.69
CA GLU A 213 7.05 -24.43 -22.18
C GLU A 213 7.08 -24.82 -23.67
N GLU A 214 6.00 -25.39 -24.19
CA GLU A 214 5.83 -25.77 -25.59
C GLU A 214 5.38 -24.59 -26.51
N GLY A 215 5.13 -23.39 -25.93
CA GLY A 215 4.67 -22.21 -26.67
C GLY A 215 3.17 -22.15 -26.94
N ASN A 216 2.37 -23.07 -26.38
CA ASN A 216 0.91 -23.02 -26.48
C ASN A 216 0.34 -21.99 -25.53
N VAL A 217 -0.62 -21.18 -26.00
CA VAL A 217 -1.30 -20.19 -25.16
C VAL A 217 -2.29 -20.91 -24.23
N ILE A 218 -2.04 -20.83 -22.92
CA ILE A 218 -2.91 -21.39 -21.88
C ILE A 218 -4.03 -20.38 -21.57
N TYR A 219 -3.65 -19.16 -21.30
CA TYR A 219 -4.58 -18.04 -21.03
C TYR A 219 -4.23 -16.86 -21.93
N PRO A 220 -5.16 -16.43 -22.80
CA PRO A 220 -4.92 -15.30 -23.68
C PRO A 220 -4.95 -13.98 -22.89
N ARG A 221 -4.33 -12.97 -23.47
CA ARG A 221 -4.38 -11.58 -23.02
C ARG A 221 -5.82 -11.11 -22.76
N ASN A 222 -6.01 -10.22 -21.82
CA ASN A 222 -7.31 -9.71 -21.37
C ASN A 222 -8.24 -10.77 -20.75
N THR A 223 -7.73 -11.93 -20.36
CA THR A 223 -8.47 -12.88 -19.55
C THR A 223 -8.61 -12.34 -18.12
N TYR A 224 -9.83 -12.39 -17.59
CA TYR A 224 -10.10 -12.08 -16.19
C TYR A 224 -9.66 -13.23 -15.31
N VAL A 225 -8.78 -12.96 -14.34
CA VAL A 225 -8.21 -13.97 -13.44
C VAL A 225 -9.12 -14.11 -12.22
N ASN A 226 -9.87 -15.19 -12.15
CA ASN A 226 -10.63 -15.58 -10.96
C ASN A 226 -9.77 -16.47 -10.05
N ASP A 227 -10.27 -16.84 -8.86
CA ASP A 227 -9.55 -17.68 -7.88
C ASP A 227 -9.07 -19.01 -8.46
N SER A 228 -9.87 -19.67 -9.33
CA SER A 228 -9.50 -20.94 -9.95
C SER A 228 -8.35 -20.79 -10.96
N ILE A 229 -8.37 -19.75 -11.77
CA ILE A 229 -7.30 -19.44 -12.74
C ILE A 229 -6.03 -19.01 -12.00
N ALA A 230 -6.18 -18.22 -10.94
CA ALA A 230 -5.04 -17.79 -10.13
C ALA A 230 -4.31 -18.99 -9.50
N LYS A 231 -5.07 -19.96 -8.98
CA LYS A 231 -4.50 -21.22 -8.46
C LYS A 231 -3.80 -22.03 -9.53
N ASP A 232 -4.44 -22.22 -10.70
CA ASP A 232 -3.85 -22.98 -11.79
C ASP A 232 -2.54 -22.36 -12.27
N ILE A 233 -2.45 -21.04 -12.35
CA ILE A 233 -1.21 -20.32 -12.71
C ILE A 233 -0.10 -20.61 -11.71
N VAL A 234 -0.40 -20.53 -10.41
CA VAL A 234 0.59 -20.78 -9.34
C VAL A 234 0.99 -22.25 -9.28
N ASP A 235 0.05 -23.18 -9.42
CA ASP A 235 0.28 -24.63 -9.40
C ASP A 235 1.16 -25.08 -10.59
N ARG A 236 1.12 -24.36 -11.71
CA ARG A 236 2.02 -24.57 -12.87
C ARG A 236 3.43 -24.02 -12.68
N GLY A 237 3.71 -23.34 -11.55
CA GLY A 237 5.05 -22.86 -11.20
C GLY A 237 5.43 -21.49 -11.78
N PHE A 238 4.48 -20.69 -12.24
CA PHE A 238 4.77 -19.31 -12.63
C PHE A 238 5.08 -18.46 -11.39
N GLU A 239 6.28 -17.90 -11.34
CA GLU A 239 6.72 -17.00 -10.25
C GLU A 239 6.35 -15.54 -10.53
N LYS A 240 6.25 -15.15 -11.82
CA LYS A 240 5.98 -13.79 -12.28
C LYS A 240 4.88 -13.78 -13.33
N VAL A 241 3.98 -12.83 -13.22
CA VAL A 241 2.87 -12.65 -14.15
C VAL A 241 2.72 -11.18 -14.51
N LYS A 242 2.51 -10.87 -15.79
CA LYS A 242 2.19 -9.51 -16.23
C LYS A 242 0.69 -9.30 -16.27
N ILE A 243 0.23 -8.41 -15.40
CA ILE A 243 -1.17 -8.04 -15.26
C ILE A 243 -1.42 -6.60 -15.72
N ARG A 244 -2.67 -6.29 -16.03
CA ARG A 244 -3.11 -4.91 -16.22
C ARG A 244 -3.26 -4.23 -14.86
N SER A 245 -2.74 -3.02 -14.75
CA SER A 245 -2.72 -2.24 -13.51
C SER A 245 -3.15 -0.80 -13.75
N ALA A 246 -3.59 -0.14 -12.68
CA ALA A 246 -3.82 1.29 -12.69
C ALA A 246 -2.54 2.10 -13.03
N LEU A 247 -1.36 1.56 -12.73
CA LEU A 247 -0.06 2.18 -13.00
C LEU A 247 0.27 2.30 -14.49
N THR A 248 -0.13 1.30 -15.27
CA THR A 248 0.13 1.21 -16.72
C THR A 248 -1.06 1.62 -17.58
N CYS A 249 -2.15 2.11 -16.96
CA CYS A 249 -3.34 2.53 -17.66
C CYS A 249 -3.10 3.82 -18.47
N GLU A 250 -3.43 3.79 -19.76
CA GLU A 250 -3.27 4.91 -20.70
C GLU A 250 -4.53 5.77 -20.83
N SER A 251 -5.55 5.53 -20.02
CA SER A 251 -6.75 6.37 -19.97
C SER A 251 -6.36 7.84 -19.71
N VAL A 252 -6.90 8.76 -20.50
CA VAL A 252 -6.62 10.21 -20.41
C VAL A 252 -7.06 10.75 -19.04
N ARG A 253 -8.16 10.21 -18.51
CA ARG A 253 -8.69 10.57 -17.18
C ARG A 253 -9.03 9.32 -16.40
N GLY A 254 -8.75 9.35 -15.12
CA GLY A 254 -9.07 8.22 -14.26
C GLY A 254 -8.35 6.93 -14.65
N VAL A 255 -9.04 5.82 -14.61
CA VAL A 255 -8.55 4.46 -14.93
C VAL A 255 -9.66 3.74 -15.71
N CYS A 256 -9.32 2.85 -16.63
CA CYS A 256 -10.31 2.00 -17.30
C CYS A 256 -10.70 0.79 -16.44
N ALA A 257 -11.89 0.23 -16.70
CA ALA A 257 -12.42 -0.90 -15.93
C ALA A 257 -11.51 -2.13 -15.96
N LYS A 258 -10.94 -2.48 -17.11
CA LYS A 258 -10.02 -3.63 -17.23
C LYS A 258 -8.70 -3.44 -16.47
N CYS A 259 -8.13 -2.23 -16.42
CA CYS A 259 -6.91 -1.98 -15.66
C CYS A 259 -7.13 -1.99 -14.13
N TYR A 260 -8.34 -1.68 -13.68
CA TYR A 260 -8.70 -1.79 -12.27
C TYR A 260 -9.12 -3.23 -11.89
N GLY A 261 -9.93 -3.90 -12.73
CA GLY A 261 -10.38 -5.27 -12.53
C GLY A 261 -11.58 -5.43 -11.60
N LYS A 262 -11.45 -6.26 -10.57
CA LYS A 262 -12.53 -6.64 -9.63
C LYS A 262 -12.97 -5.47 -8.74
N ASN A 263 -14.27 -5.28 -8.63
CA ASN A 263 -14.87 -4.45 -7.58
C ASN A 263 -14.87 -5.23 -6.26
N MET A 264 -14.22 -4.68 -5.23
CA MET A 264 -14.05 -5.38 -3.95
C MET A 264 -15.35 -5.52 -3.14
N ALA A 265 -16.36 -4.71 -3.45
CA ALA A 265 -17.65 -4.76 -2.75
C ALA A 265 -18.58 -5.84 -3.32
N THR A 266 -18.63 -5.99 -4.65
CA THR A 266 -19.52 -6.92 -5.33
C THR A 266 -18.85 -8.24 -5.71
N GLY A 267 -17.51 -8.24 -5.85
CA GLY A 267 -16.75 -9.39 -6.35
C GLY A 267 -16.75 -9.55 -7.87
N GLU A 268 -17.45 -8.70 -8.59
CA GLU A 268 -17.56 -8.69 -10.06
C GLU A 268 -16.61 -7.67 -10.69
N PRO A 269 -16.37 -7.72 -12.02
CA PRO A 269 -15.65 -6.66 -12.71
C PRO A 269 -16.28 -5.29 -12.49
N ILE A 270 -15.44 -4.26 -12.35
CA ILE A 270 -15.92 -2.90 -12.08
C ILE A 270 -16.63 -2.30 -13.29
N THR A 271 -17.61 -1.45 -13.04
CA THR A 271 -18.33 -0.69 -14.07
C THR A 271 -17.85 0.77 -14.12
N PRO A 272 -17.94 1.44 -15.29
CA PRO A 272 -17.65 2.87 -15.37
C PRO A 272 -18.52 3.71 -14.42
N GLY A 273 -17.95 4.79 -13.89
CA GLY A 273 -18.61 5.67 -12.94
C GLY A 273 -18.24 5.46 -11.47
N GLU A 274 -17.50 4.40 -11.13
CA GLU A 274 -17.05 4.16 -9.76
C GLU A 274 -15.89 5.08 -9.36
N ALA A 275 -16.02 5.73 -8.20
CA ALA A 275 -15.00 6.64 -7.64
C ALA A 275 -13.92 5.87 -6.87
N ILE A 276 -13.07 5.15 -7.62
CA ILE A 276 -12.05 4.23 -7.07
C ILE A 276 -10.98 4.94 -6.24
N GLY A 277 -10.70 6.21 -6.52
CA GLY A 277 -9.72 6.97 -5.76
C GLY A 277 -10.18 7.25 -4.33
N ILE A 278 -11.46 7.54 -4.12
CA ILE A 278 -12.03 7.68 -2.77
C ILE A 278 -12.02 6.34 -2.04
N ILE A 279 -12.40 5.27 -2.72
CA ILE A 279 -12.38 3.91 -2.16
C ILE A 279 -10.96 3.53 -1.72
N ALA A 280 -9.96 3.81 -2.56
CA ALA A 280 -8.55 3.55 -2.24
C ALA A 280 -8.10 4.34 -1.00
N ALA A 281 -8.38 5.64 -0.95
CA ALA A 281 -8.02 6.50 0.17
C ALA A 281 -8.66 6.03 1.50
N GLN A 282 -9.92 5.63 1.46
CA GLN A 282 -10.65 5.12 2.62
C GLN A 282 -10.15 3.74 3.05
N SER A 283 -9.86 2.83 2.10
CA SER A 283 -9.35 1.49 2.38
C SER A 283 -7.95 1.49 3.02
N ILE A 284 -7.12 2.48 2.66
CA ILE A 284 -5.80 2.69 3.28
C ILE A 284 -5.94 3.40 4.63
N GLY A 285 -6.87 4.36 4.76
CA GLY A 285 -7.03 5.20 5.94
C GLY A 285 -7.78 4.53 7.09
N GLU A 286 -8.79 3.70 6.81
CA GLU A 286 -9.59 3.04 7.85
C GLU A 286 -8.75 2.22 8.83
N PRO A 287 -7.87 1.31 8.38
CA PRO A 287 -7.05 0.55 9.32
C PRO A 287 -5.91 1.37 9.96
N GLY A 288 -5.68 2.61 9.53
CA GLY A 288 -4.64 3.49 10.08
C GLY A 288 -4.78 3.70 11.59
N THR A 289 -5.99 3.82 12.10
CA THR A 289 -6.26 3.93 13.55
C THR A 289 -5.88 2.64 14.29
N GLN A 290 -6.09 1.47 13.69
CA GLN A 290 -5.70 0.17 14.27
C GLN A 290 -4.18 -0.02 14.28
N LEU A 291 -3.48 0.44 13.25
CA LEU A 291 -2.01 0.46 13.19
C LEU A 291 -1.40 1.23 14.36
N THR A 292 -2.02 2.32 14.78
CA THR A 292 -1.55 3.13 15.91
C THR A 292 -1.69 2.40 17.26
N MET A 293 -2.70 1.56 17.42
CA MET A 293 -2.94 0.81 18.66
C MET A 293 -1.97 -0.38 18.82
N ARG A 294 -1.59 -1.05 17.74
CA ARG A 294 -0.79 -2.29 17.79
C ARG A 294 0.71 -2.07 17.96
N THR A 295 1.27 -0.95 17.52
CA THR A 295 2.70 -0.61 17.70
C THR A 295 3.14 -0.52 19.17
N ILE A 296 2.19 -0.41 20.11
CA ILE A 296 2.44 -0.33 21.55
C ILE A 296 2.65 -1.71 22.18
N HIS A 297 2.12 -2.76 21.58
CA HIS A 297 2.12 -4.12 22.14
C HIS A 297 3.20 -5.03 21.57
N SER A 298 3.82 -4.65 20.46
CA SER A 298 4.97 -5.38 19.92
C SER A 298 6.24 -4.87 20.61
N GLY A 299 6.56 -5.45 21.76
CA GLY A 299 7.85 -5.28 22.43
C GLY A 299 8.97 -5.90 21.59
N GLY A 300 9.14 -5.39 20.37
CA GLY A 300 10.29 -5.69 19.54
C GLY A 300 11.53 -5.02 20.11
N VAL A 301 12.63 -5.75 20.14
CA VAL A 301 13.96 -5.25 20.45
C VAL A 301 14.15 -3.92 19.70
N ALA A 302 14.39 -2.85 20.46
CA ALA A 302 14.74 -1.55 19.92
C ALA A 302 16.11 -1.66 19.22
N GLY A 303 16.08 -2.19 18.01
CA GLY A 303 17.20 -2.16 17.09
C GLY A 303 16.94 -1.05 16.11
N SER A 304 17.72 0.01 16.22
CA SER A 304 17.89 1.10 15.26
C SER A 304 16.63 1.87 14.81
N ASP A 305 16.74 3.15 14.73
CA ASP A 305 15.96 4.27 14.17
C ASP A 305 14.95 4.00 13.01
N ILE A 306 14.39 2.79 12.89
CA ILE A 306 13.42 2.44 11.85
C ILE A 306 12.04 2.90 12.29
N THR A 307 11.50 3.86 11.58
CA THR A 307 10.12 4.31 11.72
C THR A 307 9.17 3.16 11.39
N GLN A 308 8.28 2.78 12.31
CA GLN A 308 7.35 1.66 12.13
C GLN A 308 5.89 2.13 12.21
N GLY A 309 4.99 1.35 11.60
CA GLY A 309 3.56 1.62 11.64
C GLY A 309 3.14 2.82 10.80
N LEU A 310 2.12 3.57 11.28
CA LEU A 310 1.54 4.71 10.55
C LEU A 310 2.56 5.80 10.17
N PRO A 311 3.53 6.19 11.02
CA PRO A 311 4.56 7.16 10.62
C PRO A 311 5.40 6.70 9.42
N ARG A 312 5.63 5.39 9.25
CA ARG A 312 6.33 4.86 8.07
C ARG A 312 5.48 4.95 6.82
N VAL A 313 4.19 4.65 6.91
CA VAL A 313 3.25 4.81 5.79
C VAL A 313 3.18 6.28 5.36
N GLU A 314 3.12 7.21 6.32
CA GLU A 314 3.15 8.65 6.04
C GLU A 314 4.45 9.08 5.37
N GLU A 315 5.60 8.59 5.83
CA GLU A 315 6.92 8.87 5.25
C GLU A 315 7.00 8.41 3.79
N LEU A 316 6.48 7.21 3.48
CA LEU A 316 6.44 6.67 2.13
C LEU A 316 5.53 7.48 1.20
N PHE A 317 4.30 7.79 1.61
CA PHE A 317 3.37 8.56 0.79
C PHE A 317 3.75 10.04 0.65
N GLU A 318 4.46 10.62 1.61
CA GLU A 318 5.02 11.97 1.46
C GLU A 318 6.37 11.98 0.75
N ALA A 319 6.89 10.81 0.34
CA ALA A 319 8.21 10.66 -0.26
C ALA A 319 9.29 11.41 0.54
N ARG A 320 9.25 11.30 1.87
CA ARG A 320 10.25 11.93 2.75
C ARG A 320 11.50 11.06 2.81
N LYS A 321 12.65 11.71 2.97
CA LYS A 321 13.90 11.01 3.25
C LYS A 321 13.81 10.30 4.60
N PRO A 322 14.04 8.98 4.67
CA PRO A 322 13.97 8.22 5.92
C PRO A 322 15.00 8.69 6.93
N LYS A 323 14.74 8.51 8.23
CA LYS A 323 15.71 8.85 9.28
C LYS A 323 16.95 7.95 9.24
N GLY A 324 16.75 6.64 9.07
CA GLY A 324 17.81 5.66 8.88
C GLY A 324 17.96 5.28 7.40
N VAL A 325 18.61 6.13 6.60
CA VAL A 325 18.78 5.92 5.16
C VAL A 325 19.80 4.84 4.91
N ALA A 326 19.43 3.82 4.12
CA ALA A 326 20.38 2.87 3.58
C ALA A 326 21.24 3.52 2.49
N MET A 327 22.54 3.29 2.53
CA MET A 327 23.37 3.58 1.38
C MET A 327 23.08 2.61 0.25
N VAL A 328 22.90 3.14 -0.97
CA VAL A 328 22.66 2.36 -2.18
C VAL A 328 23.79 2.59 -3.16
N THR A 329 24.11 1.56 -3.95
CA THR A 329 25.11 1.70 -5.04
C THR A 329 24.53 2.43 -6.24
N GLU A 330 25.30 3.31 -6.87
CA GLU A 330 24.89 4.00 -8.12
C GLU A 330 25.32 3.22 -9.38
N ILE A 331 26.24 2.26 -9.24
CA ILE A 331 26.81 1.50 -10.35
C ILE A 331 26.69 -0.02 -10.11
N ASP A 332 26.64 -0.76 -11.21
CA ASP A 332 26.78 -2.22 -11.19
C ASP A 332 28.25 -2.59 -10.98
N GLY A 333 28.53 -3.62 -10.18
CA GLY A 333 29.93 -4.03 -10.00
C GLY A 333 30.15 -5.06 -8.91
N THR A 334 31.42 -5.32 -8.64
CA THR A 334 31.86 -6.20 -7.55
C THR A 334 32.26 -5.36 -6.34
N VAL A 335 31.80 -5.77 -5.18
CA VAL A 335 32.07 -5.10 -3.91
C VAL A 335 33.44 -5.51 -3.38
N THR A 336 34.23 -4.52 -2.92
CA THR A 336 35.45 -4.74 -2.14
C THR A 336 35.37 -3.91 -0.87
N ILE A 337 35.57 -4.52 0.28
CA ILE A 337 35.46 -3.84 1.59
C ILE A 337 36.87 -3.56 2.10
N GLY A 338 37.17 -2.29 2.39
CA GLY A 338 38.41 -1.84 3.01
C GLY A 338 38.14 -1.11 4.34
N ASP A 339 39.13 -1.12 5.21
CA ASP A 339 39.10 -0.36 6.47
C ASP A 339 39.83 0.96 6.30
N LYS A 340 39.18 2.06 6.65
CA LYS A 340 39.75 3.40 6.63
C LYS A 340 39.65 4.07 8.00
N GLY A 341 40.56 3.73 8.89
CA GLY A 341 40.53 4.21 10.27
C GLY A 341 39.40 3.58 11.09
N ASN A 342 38.49 4.39 11.64
CA ASN A 342 37.33 3.92 12.38
C ASN A 342 36.12 3.59 11.49
N ASN A 343 36.17 3.96 10.20
CA ASN A 343 35.07 3.80 9.26
C ASN A 343 35.40 2.70 8.24
N LYS A 344 34.40 2.03 7.73
CA LYS A 344 34.54 1.08 6.62
C LYS A 344 34.38 1.81 5.29
N GLU A 345 35.23 1.49 4.31
CA GLU A 345 35.12 1.97 2.94
C GLU A 345 34.66 0.80 2.05
N VAL A 346 33.51 0.96 1.40
CA VAL A 346 33.04 0.00 0.40
C VAL A 346 33.34 0.56 -0.97
N ILE A 347 34.08 -0.21 -1.76
CA ILE A 347 34.47 0.14 -3.12
C ILE A 347 33.70 -0.78 -4.06
N VAL A 348 32.89 -0.20 -4.94
CA VAL A 348 32.22 -0.93 -6.00
C VAL A 348 32.99 -0.73 -7.29
N THR A 349 33.46 -1.83 -7.89
CA THR A 349 34.25 -1.80 -9.11
C THR A 349 33.45 -2.41 -10.25
N ARG A 350 33.20 -1.61 -11.30
CA ARG A 350 32.56 -2.04 -12.54
C ARG A 350 33.56 -2.78 -13.44
N ASP A 351 33.08 -3.57 -14.40
CA ASP A 351 33.89 -4.36 -15.34
C ASP A 351 34.87 -3.51 -16.16
N ASP A 352 34.54 -2.24 -16.42
CA ASP A 352 35.41 -1.26 -17.14
C ASP A 352 36.41 -0.53 -16.21
N LYS A 353 36.62 -1.04 -14.98
CA LYS A 353 37.55 -0.48 -13.96
C LYS A 353 37.15 0.88 -13.40
N TYR A 354 35.93 1.34 -13.68
CA TYR A 354 35.37 2.49 -12.95
C TYR A 354 35.07 2.08 -11.52
N THR A 355 35.53 2.86 -10.55
CA THR A 355 35.35 2.56 -9.11
C THR A 355 34.64 3.68 -8.42
N GLU A 356 33.67 3.35 -7.62
CA GLU A 356 32.97 4.28 -6.74
C GLU A 356 33.17 3.88 -5.29
N LYS A 357 33.42 4.88 -4.43
CA LYS A 357 33.79 4.67 -3.04
C LYS A 357 32.72 5.20 -2.12
N TYR A 358 32.22 4.34 -1.27
CA TYR A 358 31.20 4.67 -0.25
C TYR A 358 31.84 4.59 1.13
N LEU A 359 31.86 5.72 1.83
CA LEU A 359 32.35 5.77 3.22
C LEU A 359 31.17 5.48 4.16
N ILE A 360 31.36 4.47 5.00
CA ILE A 360 30.31 4.01 5.92
C ILE A 360 30.66 4.42 7.33
N ASP A 361 29.74 5.14 7.98
CA ASP A 361 29.93 5.63 9.34
C ASP A 361 29.95 4.49 10.36
N PHE A 362 30.70 4.70 11.43
CA PHE A 362 30.82 3.75 12.52
C PHE A 362 29.44 3.41 13.12
N GLY A 363 29.12 2.12 13.18
CA GLY A 363 27.86 1.63 13.74
C GLY A 363 26.80 1.24 12.71
N MET A 364 26.96 1.60 11.42
CA MET A 364 26.11 1.07 10.36
C MET A 364 26.48 -0.38 10.03
N ARG A 365 25.45 -1.24 9.90
CA ARG A 365 25.65 -2.64 9.50
C ARG A 365 25.65 -2.75 7.99
N LEU A 366 26.60 -3.53 7.47
CA LEU A 366 26.71 -3.88 6.06
C LEU A 366 25.77 -5.05 5.74
N VAL A 367 25.08 -4.96 4.60
CA VAL A 367 24.27 -6.04 4.03
C VAL A 367 25.12 -6.85 3.03
N VAL A 368 26.11 -6.21 2.39
CA VAL A 368 26.96 -6.81 1.37
C VAL A 368 28.25 -7.37 1.98
N HIS A 369 28.77 -8.43 1.34
CA HIS A 369 30.04 -9.06 1.69
C HIS A 369 31.11 -8.77 0.63
N ASP A 370 32.36 -8.98 1.00
CA ASP A 370 33.48 -8.81 0.07
C ASP A 370 33.40 -9.84 -1.07
N GLY A 371 33.44 -9.35 -2.32
CA GLY A 371 33.29 -10.16 -3.50
C GLY A 371 31.87 -10.29 -4.07
N ASP A 372 30.86 -9.73 -3.39
CA ASP A 372 29.48 -9.79 -3.87
C ASP A 372 29.30 -8.95 -5.15
N LYS A 373 28.48 -9.46 -6.08
CA LYS A 373 28.05 -8.71 -7.26
C LYS A 373 26.77 -7.95 -6.94
N VAL A 374 26.83 -6.63 -7.04
CA VAL A 374 25.71 -5.73 -6.80
C VAL A 374 25.27 -5.04 -8.07
N LYS A 375 23.98 -4.75 -8.18
CA LYS A 375 23.39 -3.94 -9.24
C LYS A 375 23.15 -2.51 -8.76
N ALA A 376 23.12 -1.57 -9.68
CA ALA A 376 22.78 -0.19 -9.37
C ALA A 376 21.45 -0.10 -8.60
N GLY A 377 21.47 0.58 -7.45
CA GLY A 377 20.35 0.71 -6.52
C GLY A 377 20.19 -0.43 -5.50
N ASP A 378 21.15 -1.35 -5.39
CA ASP A 378 21.13 -2.33 -4.30
C ASP A 378 21.67 -1.71 -3.00
N ARG A 379 21.20 -2.21 -1.86
CA ARG A 379 21.56 -1.69 -0.53
C ARG A 379 22.97 -2.16 -0.14
N ILE A 380 23.79 -1.22 0.27
CA ILE A 380 25.11 -1.50 0.87
C ILE A 380 24.96 -1.65 2.39
N THR A 381 24.13 -0.82 3.02
CA THR A 381 23.90 -0.82 4.47
C THR A 381 22.45 -1.19 4.81
N GLU A 382 22.23 -1.67 6.03
CA GLU A 382 20.88 -1.81 6.58
C GLU A 382 20.19 -0.45 6.67
N GLY A 383 18.88 -0.42 6.44
CA GLY A 383 18.05 0.77 6.52
C GLY A 383 16.98 0.84 5.45
N SER A 384 16.22 1.92 5.45
CA SER A 384 15.20 2.21 4.45
C SER A 384 15.79 2.97 3.28
N MET A 385 15.42 2.61 2.04
CA MET A 385 15.88 3.34 0.85
C MET A 385 15.11 4.66 0.70
N ASP A 386 15.79 5.67 0.17
CA ASP A 386 15.14 6.93 -0.23
C ASP A 386 14.42 6.73 -1.57
N PRO A 387 13.10 6.97 -1.64
CA PRO A 387 12.35 6.86 -2.89
C PRO A 387 12.89 7.75 -4.02
N HIS A 388 13.49 8.90 -3.67
CA HIS A 388 14.11 9.81 -4.66
C HIS A 388 15.40 9.24 -5.27
N ASP A 389 16.18 8.49 -4.51
CA ASP A 389 17.35 7.79 -5.05
C ASP A 389 16.94 6.62 -5.93
N ILE A 390 15.88 5.89 -5.56
CA ILE A 390 15.36 4.78 -6.37
C ILE A 390 14.89 5.28 -7.74
N ILE A 391 14.11 6.38 -7.81
CA ILE A 391 13.65 6.92 -9.11
C ILE A 391 14.82 7.42 -9.96
N ARG A 392 15.86 7.96 -9.31
CA ARG A 392 17.06 8.44 -10.01
C ARG A 392 17.89 7.30 -10.61
N ILE A 393 18.01 6.17 -9.91
CA ILE A 393 18.91 5.07 -10.26
C ILE A 393 18.17 3.98 -11.04
N LYS A 394 17.04 3.48 -10.54
CA LYS A 394 16.29 2.34 -11.10
C LYS A 394 15.08 2.73 -11.96
N GLY A 395 14.66 4.00 -11.90
CA GLY A 395 13.52 4.51 -12.66
C GLY A 395 12.17 4.40 -11.95
N ASP A 396 11.10 4.71 -12.68
CA ASP A 396 9.73 4.87 -12.16
C ASP A 396 9.08 3.54 -11.73
N VAL A 397 9.26 2.47 -12.51
CA VAL A 397 8.68 1.15 -12.18
C VAL A 397 9.25 0.61 -10.86
N ALA A 398 10.55 0.80 -10.61
CA ALA A 398 11.18 0.34 -9.38
C ALA A 398 10.66 1.08 -8.13
N VAL A 399 10.39 2.40 -8.26
CA VAL A 399 9.78 3.17 -7.16
C VAL A 399 8.34 2.71 -6.89
N GLN A 400 7.57 2.41 -7.93
CA GLN A 400 6.22 1.89 -7.79
C GLN A 400 6.20 0.58 -7.02
N ASN A 401 7.03 -0.39 -7.41
CA ASN A 401 7.20 -1.66 -6.71
C ASN A 401 7.63 -1.43 -5.26
N TYR A 402 8.64 -0.60 -5.03
CA TYR A 402 9.13 -0.29 -3.69
C TYR A 402 8.04 0.30 -2.77
N LEU A 403 7.24 1.24 -3.28
CA LEU A 403 6.14 1.82 -2.51
C LEU A 403 5.08 0.78 -2.15
N ILE A 404 4.68 -0.08 -3.13
CA ILE A 404 3.70 -1.14 -2.89
C ILE A 404 4.23 -2.12 -1.84
N GLU A 405 5.44 -2.63 -2.02
CA GLU A 405 6.04 -3.61 -1.11
C GLU A 405 6.20 -3.08 0.31
N GLU A 406 6.75 -1.87 0.48
CA GLU A 406 6.99 -1.30 1.80
C GLU A 406 5.68 -0.95 2.53
N VAL A 407 4.66 -0.45 1.81
CA VAL A 407 3.34 -0.18 2.42
C VAL A 407 2.67 -1.50 2.80
N GLN A 408 2.68 -2.51 1.92
CA GLN A 408 2.14 -3.83 2.22
C GLN A 408 2.82 -4.48 3.43
N LYS A 409 4.15 -4.40 3.55
CA LYS A 409 4.87 -4.89 4.72
C LYS A 409 4.34 -4.29 6.02
N VAL A 410 4.15 -2.96 6.06
CA VAL A 410 3.64 -2.29 7.27
C VAL A 410 2.24 -2.79 7.63
N TYR A 411 1.34 -2.93 6.66
CA TYR A 411 -0.04 -3.38 6.94
C TYR A 411 -0.11 -4.87 7.27
N ARG A 412 0.55 -5.72 6.50
CA ARG A 412 0.54 -7.18 6.69
C ARG A 412 1.18 -7.61 8.01
N THR A 413 2.28 -6.97 8.42
CA THR A 413 2.90 -7.21 9.74
C THR A 413 1.92 -6.95 10.89
N GLN A 414 0.97 -6.05 10.70
CA GLN A 414 -0.10 -5.77 11.66
C GLN A 414 -1.35 -6.64 11.45
N GLY A 415 -1.31 -7.59 10.50
CA GLY A 415 -2.43 -8.49 10.19
C GLY A 415 -3.60 -7.80 9.49
N VAL A 416 -3.32 -6.71 8.78
CA VAL A 416 -4.30 -5.98 7.95
C VAL A 416 -4.06 -6.32 6.49
N HIS A 417 -5.11 -6.72 5.79
CA HIS A 417 -5.06 -7.04 4.37
C HIS A 417 -5.64 -5.89 3.54
N ILE A 418 -4.84 -5.31 2.68
CA ILE A 418 -5.21 -4.26 1.73
C ILE A 418 -4.84 -4.75 0.33
N ASP A 419 -5.73 -4.58 -0.66
CA ASP A 419 -5.42 -4.93 -2.05
C ASP A 419 -4.43 -3.92 -2.65
N ASP A 420 -3.45 -4.42 -3.40
CA ASP A 420 -2.40 -3.62 -4.06
C ASP A 420 -2.96 -2.49 -4.92
N LYS A 421 -4.13 -2.69 -5.57
CA LYS A 421 -4.75 -1.68 -6.44
C LYS A 421 -4.99 -0.33 -5.75
N HIS A 422 -5.26 -0.34 -4.44
CA HIS A 422 -5.45 0.89 -3.68
C HIS A 422 -4.14 1.66 -3.52
N ILE A 423 -3.03 0.96 -3.31
CA ILE A 423 -1.69 1.55 -3.21
C ILE A 423 -1.21 1.99 -4.60
N GLU A 424 -1.49 1.20 -5.65
CA GLU A 424 -1.18 1.52 -7.04
C GLU A 424 -1.79 2.85 -7.48
N ILE A 425 -3.06 3.12 -7.11
CA ILE A 425 -3.74 4.38 -7.42
C ILE A 425 -2.99 5.56 -6.78
N VAL A 426 -2.59 5.45 -5.51
CA VAL A 426 -1.83 6.51 -4.83
C VAL A 426 -0.46 6.70 -5.47
N ALA A 427 0.27 5.62 -5.74
CA ALA A 427 1.59 5.66 -6.37
C ALA A 427 1.52 6.29 -7.78
N ARG A 428 0.45 5.99 -8.55
CA ARG A 428 0.19 6.64 -9.84
C ARG A 428 0.05 8.14 -9.71
N GLN A 429 -0.71 8.62 -8.72
CA GLN A 429 -0.89 10.05 -8.49
C GLN A 429 0.41 10.74 -8.05
N MET A 430 1.25 10.09 -7.26
CA MET A 430 2.55 10.60 -6.84
C MET A 430 3.52 10.80 -8.02
N LEU A 431 3.37 10.03 -9.11
CA LEU A 431 4.21 10.05 -10.32
C LEU A 431 3.55 10.73 -11.52
N ARG A 432 2.40 11.38 -11.32
CA ARG A 432 1.61 12.01 -12.37
C ARG A 432 2.25 13.26 -12.96
N LYS A 433 3.13 13.93 -12.23
CA LYS A 433 3.72 15.20 -12.64
C LYS A 433 5.07 15.02 -13.33
N ILE A 434 5.29 15.80 -14.39
CA ILE A 434 6.52 15.84 -15.19
C ILE A 434 7.19 17.20 -15.01
N PHE A 435 8.48 17.20 -14.74
CA PHE A 435 9.31 18.38 -14.77
C PHE A 435 9.83 18.58 -16.20
N VAL A 436 9.53 19.72 -16.80
CA VAL A 436 9.95 20.07 -18.17
C VAL A 436 11.40 20.54 -18.14
N GLU A 437 12.30 19.76 -18.71
CA GLU A 437 13.72 20.11 -18.83
C GLU A 437 13.95 21.03 -20.05
N ASP A 438 13.37 20.67 -21.20
CA ASP A 438 13.46 21.42 -22.44
C ASP A 438 12.06 21.54 -23.06
N ALA A 439 11.62 22.75 -23.31
CA ALA A 439 10.31 23.00 -23.87
C ALA A 439 10.20 22.69 -25.39
N GLY A 440 11.34 22.56 -26.10
CA GLY A 440 11.34 22.43 -27.55
C GLY A 440 10.56 23.59 -28.23
N ASP A 441 9.75 23.23 -29.21
CA ASP A 441 8.88 24.17 -29.94
C ASP A 441 7.41 24.14 -29.44
N THR A 442 7.20 23.55 -28.24
CA THR A 442 5.86 23.48 -27.63
C THR A 442 5.50 24.75 -26.88
N THR A 443 4.24 24.88 -26.48
CA THR A 443 3.73 26.00 -25.65
C THR A 443 4.13 25.89 -24.18
N LEU A 444 4.88 24.84 -23.80
CA LEU A 444 5.27 24.56 -22.43
C LEU A 444 6.43 25.46 -21.96
N ILE A 445 6.52 25.67 -20.66
CA ILE A 445 7.58 26.50 -20.07
C ILE A 445 8.65 25.58 -19.45
N ALA A 446 9.90 25.73 -19.89
CA ALA A 446 11.02 25.02 -19.29
C ALA A 446 11.15 25.35 -17.79
N GLY A 447 11.46 24.33 -16.96
CA GLY A 447 11.53 24.45 -15.50
C GLY A 447 10.18 24.40 -14.78
N SER A 448 9.06 24.26 -15.50
CA SER A 448 7.74 24.08 -14.90
C SER A 448 7.44 22.60 -14.62
N THR A 449 6.56 22.37 -13.62
CA THR A 449 6.02 21.03 -13.33
C THR A 449 4.57 20.99 -13.80
N ILE A 450 4.27 20.12 -14.74
CA ILE A 450 2.97 20.00 -15.40
C ILE A 450 2.42 18.56 -15.30
N ASP A 451 1.15 18.42 -15.65
CA ASP A 451 0.51 17.10 -15.67
C ASP A 451 1.00 16.27 -16.88
N MET A 452 1.14 14.97 -16.69
CA MET A 452 1.58 14.04 -17.73
C MET A 452 0.64 14.04 -18.94
N THR A 453 -0.67 14.21 -18.71
CA THR A 453 -1.67 14.33 -19.78
C THR A 453 -1.46 15.58 -20.65
N ASP A 454 -1.25 16.74 -20.03
CA ASP A 454 -1.03 17.99 -20.76
C ASP A 454 0.32 17.98 -21.50
N PHE A 455 1.34 17.36 -20.88
CA PHE A 455 2.65 17.17 -21.53
C PHE A 455 2.54 16.28 -22.78
N ASN A 456 1.81 15.16 -22.68
CA ASN A 456 1.62 14.24 -23.80
C ASN A 456 0.78 14.88 -24.92
N LEU A 457 -0.25 15.65 -24.57
CA LEU A 457 -1.06 16.39 -25.55
C LEU A 457 -0.22 17.43 -26.30
N ALA A 458 0.55 18.25 -25.58
CA ALA A 458 1.42 19.25 -26.20
C ALA A 458 2.49 18.62 -27.11
N ASN A 459 3.05 17.48 -26.71
CA ASN A 459 4.00 16.75 -27.55
C ASN A 459 3.33 16.12 -28.77
N LYS A 460 2.12 15.58 -28.65
CA LYS A 460 1.35 15.06 -29.77
C LYS A 460 1.04 16.14 -30.81
N GLU A 461 0.58 17.32 -30.37
CA GLU A 461 0.37 18.47 -31.23
C GLU A 461 1.66 18.92 -31.92
N ALA A 462 2.79 18.93 -31.19
CA ALA A 462 4.09 19.30 -31.77
C ALA A 462 4.53 18.32 -32.87
N ILE A 463 4.35 17.00 -32.63
CA ILE A 463 4.70 15.95 -33.60
C ILE A 463 3.79 16.06 -34.86
N GLU A 464 2.48 16.27 -34.67
CA GLU A 464 1.53 16.47 -35.80
C GLU A 464 1.88 17.66 -36.69
N HIS A 465 2.56 18.67 -36.13
CA HIS A 465 3.04 19.84 -36.84
C HIS A 465 4.52 19.84 -37.23
N ASP A 466 5.18 18.66 -37.21
CA ASP A 466 6.63 18.48 -37.49
C ASP A 466 7.55 19.41 -36.67
N LYS A 467 7.15 19.74 -35.44
CA LYS A 467 7.92 20.54 -34.48
C LYS A 467 8.67 19.65 -33.49
N LYS A 468 9.69 20.22 -32.83
CA LYS A 468 10.44 19.50 -31.78
C LYS A 468 9.59 19.30 -30.54
N PRO A 469 9.38 18.06 -30.07
CA PRO A 469 8.67 17.79 -28.84
C PRO A 469 9.46 18.25 -27.62
N ALA A 470 8.76 18.56 -26.53
CA ALA A 470 9.36 18.88 -25.25
C ALA A 470 9.97 17.62 -24.60
N LYS A 471 11.07 17.81 -23.83
CA LYS A 471 11.68 16.78 -23.00
C LYS A 471 11.39 17.04 -21.54
N GLY A 472 11.01 16.01 -20.83
CA GLY A 472 10.70 16.10 -19.40
C GLY A 472 11.04 14.82 -18.67
N LYS A 473 11.18 14.94 -17.35
CA LYS A 473 11.45 13.84 -16.43
C LYS A 473 10.30 13.69 -15.46
N LYS A 474 9.83 12.44 -15.27
CA LYS A 474 8.84 12.16 -14.22
C LYS A 474 9.42 12.50 -12.85
N THR A 475 8.63 13.16 -12.02
CA THR A 475 9.05 13.61 -10.69
C THR A 475 8.17 12.94 -9.65
N LEU A 476 8.80 12.29 -8.67
CA LEU A 476 8.10 11.77 -7.52
C LEU A 476 7.76 12.92 -6.56
N LEU A 477 6.48 13.06 -6.23
CA LEU A 477 6.00 14.07 -5.31
C LEU A 477 5.22 13.42 -4.17
N GLY A 478 5.37 13.96 -2.96
CA GLY A 478 4.54 13.58 -1.82
C GLY A 478 3.08 13.96 -2.03
N ILE A 479 2.16 13.20 -1.41
CA ILE A 479 0.71 13.38 -1.56
C ILE A 479 0.24 14.79 -1.26
N THR A 480 0.78 15.46 -0.22
CA THR A 480 0.45 16.84 0.12
C THR A 480 0.82 17.81 -1.02
N LYS A 481 1.98 17.61 -1.64
CA LYS A 481 2.45 18.43 -2.75
C LYS A 481 1.61 18.22 -4.02
N VAL A 482 1.25 16.98 -4.32
CA VAL A 482 0.38 16.65 -5.45
C VAL A 482 -1.00 17.28 -5.29
N ALA A 483 -1.59 17.21 -4.09
CA ALA A 483 -2.89 17.81 -3.80
C ALA A 483 -2.92 19.33 -3.97
N LEU A 484 -1.80 20.03 -3.69
CA LEU A 484 -1.67 21.48 -3.91
C LEU A 484 -1.36 21.86 -5.37
N LEU A 485 -0.72 20.96 -6.12
CA LEU A 485 -0.35 21.15 -7.53
C LEU A 485 -1.41 20.60 -8.49
N THR A 486 -2.62 20.32 -8.02
CA THR A 486 -3.74 19.93 -8.89
C THR A 486 -4.16 21.08 -9.82
N ASP A 487 -4.73 20.74 -10.98
CA ASP A 487 -5.16 21.73 -11.95
C ASP A 487 -6.39 22.51 -11.46
N SER A 488 -7.25 21.87 -10.66
CA SER A 488 -8.39 22.52 -10.00
C SER A 488 -7.95 23.39 -8.85
N PHE A 489 -8.02 24.71 -9.00
CA PHE A 489 -7.71 25.63 -7.91
C PHE A 489 -8.78 25.60 -6.81
N LEU A 490 -10.02 25.23 -7.11
CA LEU A 490 -11.09 25.06 -6.11
C LEU A 490 -10.77 23.89 -5.17
N SER A 491 -10.35 22.77 -5.72
CA SER A 491 -9.93 21.60 -4.92
C SER A 491 -8.73 21.94 -4.05
N ALA A 492 -7.68 22.53 -4.61
CA ALA A 492 -6.47 22.91 -3.87
C ALA A 492 -6.78 23.92 -2.75
N ALA A 493 -7.59 24.96 -3.02
CA ALA A 493 -7.98 25.96 -2.02
C ALA A 493 -8.79 25.39 -0.86
N SER A 494 -9.58 24.35 -1.11
CA SER A 494 -10.35 23.67 -0.06
C SER A 494 -9.54 22.73 0.81
N PHE A 495 -8.32 22.39 0.38
CA PHE A 495 -7.42 21.51 1.11
C PHE A 495 -6.58 22.27 2.14
N GLN A 496 -5.66 23.10 1.69
CA GLN A 496 -4.77 23.91 2.54
C GLN A 496 -4.35 25.22 1.83
N GLU A 497 -3.78 26.15 2.57
CA GLU A 497 -3.21 27.40 2.04
C GLU A 497 -4.19 28.20 1.16
N THR A 498 -5.46 28.27 1.54
CA THR A 498 -6.57 28.83 0.75
C THR A 498 -6.23 30.20 0.14
N ALA A 499 -5.70 31.14 0.97
CA ALA A 499 -5.38 32.48 0.49
C ALA A 499 -4.30 32.48 -0.60
N ARG A 500 -3.24 31.69 -0.44
CA ARG A 500 -2.14 31.57 -1.39
C ARG A 500 -2.60 30.98 -2.71
N VAL A 501 -3.37 29.87 -2.65
CA VAL A 501 -3.88 29.18 -3.85
C VAL A 501 -4.82 30.08 -4.64
N LEU A 502 -5.75 30.78 -3.98
CA LEU A 502 -6.69 31.69 -4.63
C LEU A 502 -5.97 32.91 -5.24
N THR A 503 -4.98 33.47 -4.55
CA THR A 503 -4.18 34.58 -5.08
C THR A 503 -3.41 34.17 -6.33
N ASP A 504 -2.74 32.99 -6.29
CA ASP A 504 -2.03 32.43 -7.44
C ASP A 504 -2.96 32.17 -8.63
N ALA A 505 -4.15 31.63 -8.36
CA ALA A 505 -5.14 31.35 -9.38
C ALA A 505 -5.66 32.65 -10.05
N ALA A 506 -5.93 33.69 -9.24
CA ALA A 506 -6.36 34.98 -9.70
C ALA A 506 -5.29 35.68 -10.55
N VAL A 507 -4.04 35.69 -10.10
CA VAL A 507 -2.91 36.29 -10.83
C VAL A 507 -2.67 35.61 -12.18
N LYS A 508 -2.78 34.27 -12.22
CA LYS A 508 -2.55 33.46 -13.42
C LYS A 508 -3.80 33.35 -14.32
N GLY A 509 -4.95 33.88 -13.92
CA GLY A 509 -6.20 33.74 -14.65
C GLY A 509 -6.63 32.28 -14.85
N LYS A 510 -6.41 31.39 -13.86
CA LYS A 510 -6.72 29.99 -14.01
C LYS A 510 -8.21 29.74 -14.18
N VAL A 511 -8.56 28.81 -15.06
CA VAL A 511 -9.92 28.32 -15.29
C VAL A 511 -10.03 26.91 -14.78
N ASP A 512 -11.00 26.65 -13.90
CA ASP A 512 -11.28 25.32 -13.37
C ASP A 512 -12.20 24.55 -14.32
N LYS A 513 -11.76 23.38 -14.76
CA LYS A 513 -12.51 22.55 -15.71
C LYS A 513 -13.60 21.69 -15.03
N LEU A 514 -13.72 21.74 -13.70
CA LEU A 514 -14.70 21.00 -12.89
C LEU A 514 -14.72 19.47 -13.15
N GLN A 515 -13.57 18.87 -13.21
CA GLN A 515 -13.39 17.47 -13.63
C GLN A 515 -13.42 16.47 -12.48
N GLY A 516 -13.07 16.88 -11.27
CA GLY A 516 -13.04 16.04 -10.09
C GLY A 516 -14.36 16.05 -9.30
N LEU A 517 -14.39 15.32 -8.21
CA LEU A 517 -15.58 15.22 -7.35
C LEU A 517 -15.77 16.49 -6.51
N LYS A 518 -14.71 16.99 -5.91
CA LYS A 518 -14.74 18.01 -4.87
C LYS A 518 -15.18 19.37 -5.38
N GLU A 519 -14.67 19.81 -6.53
CA GLU A 519 -15.05 21.07 -7.15
C GLU A 519 -16.51 21.08 -7.57
N ASN A 520 -17.05 19.95 -8.06
CA ASN A 520 -18.47 19.84 -8.41
C ASN A 520 -19.36 19.88 -7.17
N VAL A 521 -18.94 19.24 -6.07
CA VAL A 521 -19.64 19.32 -4.79
C VAL A 521 -19.66 20.76 -4.25
N ILE A 522 -18.55 21.49 -4.32
CA ILE A 522 -18.44 22.87 -3.85
C ILE A 522 -19.43 23.79 -4.61
N ILE A 523 -19.53 23.60 -5.93
CA ILE A 523 -20.41 24.41 -6.79
C ILE A 523 -21.86 23.94 -6.74
N GLY A 524 -22.15 22.73 -6.23
CA GLY A 524 -23.49 22.16 -6.17
C GLY A 524 -23.94 21.53 -7.49
N ARG A 525 -23.01 21.07 -8.32
CA ARG A 525 -23.28 20.26 -9.52
C ARG A 525 -23.26 18.77 -9.19
N LEU A 526 -23.84 17.98 -10.09
CA LEU A 526 -23.69 16.52 -10.02
C LEU A 526 -22.20 16.14 -10.14
N ILE A 527 -21.78 15.19 -9.32
CA ILE A 527 -20.41 14.67 -9.39
C ILE A 527 -20.23 13.81 -10.64
N PRO A 528 -19.05 13.81 -11.29
CA PRO A 528 -18.78 12.97 -12.45
C PRO A 528 -18.55 11.50 -12.09
N ALA A 529 -19.34 10.97 -11.16
CA ALA A 529 -19.30 9.59 -10.70
C ALA A 529 -20.71 9.05 -10.44
N GLY A 530 -20.89 7.75 -10.47
CA GLY A 530 -22.17 7.09 -10.27
C GLY A 530 -23.20 7.57 -11.30
N THR A 531 -24.36 8.00 -10.83
CA THR A 531 -25.44 8.50 -11.69
C THR A 531 -25.11 9.81 -12.40
N GLY A 532 -24.09 10.56 -11.95
CA GLY A 532 -23.65 11.81 -12.59
C GLY A 532 -22.75 11.61 -13.81
N VAL A 533 -22.34 10.38 -14.12
CA VAL A 533 -21.59 10.07 -15.37
C VAL A 533 -22.50 10.17 -16.58
N VAL A 534 -23.77 9.82 -16.42
CA VAL A 534 -24.76 9.93 -17.48
C VAL A 534 -25.29 11.35 -17.52
N ASP A 535 -25.14 12.03 -18.64
CA ASP A 535 -25.77 13.33 -18.84
C ASP A 535 -27.29 13.16 -19.05
N TYR A 536 -28.02 13.21 -17.93
CA TYR A 536 -29.48 13.09 -17.96
C TYR A 536 -30.17 14.22 -18.72
N ALA A 537 -29.48 15.37 -18.93
CA ALA A 537 -30.00 16.46 -19.72
C ALA A 537 -30.03 16.14 -21.23
N SER A 538 -29.21 15.19 -21.66
CA SER A 538 -29.18 14.72 -23.06
C SER A 538 -30.16 13.58 -23.35
N ILE A 539 -30.84 13.04 -22.32
CA ILE A 539 -31.80 11.96 -22.49
C ILE A 539 -33.10 12.51 -22.98
N GLU A 540 -33.40 12.25 -24.22
CA GLU A 540 -34.72 12.53 -24.81
C GLU A 540 -35.67 11.37 -24.45
N VAL A 541 -36.80 11.68 -23.85
CA VAL A 541 -37.85 10.71 -23.58
C VAL A 541 -38.75 10.60 -24.79
N ASP A 542 -38.62 9.54 -25.54
CA ASP A 542 -39.51 9.26 -26.66
C ASP A 542 -40.74 8.46 -26.17
N THR A 543 -41.90 8.84 -26.64
CA THR A 543 -43.13 8.06 -26.51
C THR A 543 -43.13 6.93 -27.58
N GLU A 544 -43.91 5.87 -27.35
CA GLU A 544 -44.02 4.78 -28.33
C GLU A 544 -44.43 5.30 -29.73
N GLU A 545 -45.28 6.33 -29.77
CA GLU A 545 -45.71 6.99 -31.01
C GLU A 545 -44.56 7.68 -31.74
N THR A 546 -43.70 8.43 -31.01
CA THR A 546 -42.53 9.10 -31.62
C THR A 546 -41.44 8.12 -32.05
N ILE A 547 -41.28 6.98 -31.37
CA ILE A 547 -40.37 5.90 -31.79
C ILE A 547 -40.85 5.28 -33.11
N GLU A 548 -42.16 5.04 -33.25
CA GLU A 548 -42.72 4.53 -34.50
C GLU A 548 -42.61 5.50 -35.67
N GLU A 549 -42.80 6.80 -35.40
CA GLU A 549 -42.61 7.85 -36.41
C GLU A 549 -41.16 7.95 -36.88
N LYS A 550 -40.21 7.93 -35.95
CA LYS A 550 -38.77 7.89 -36.27
C LYS A 550 -38.38 6.67 -37.07
N ARG A 551 -38.90 5.49 -36.72
CA ARG A 551 -38.68 4.24 -37.48
C ARG A 551 -39.29 4.31 -38.90
N LYS A 552 -40.47 4.89 -39.06
CA LYS A 552 -41.09 5.08 -40.37
C LYS A 552 -40.26 6.07 -41.21
N ALA A 553 -39.83 7.17 -40.64
CA ALA A 553 -38.99 8.14 -41.29
C ALA A 553 -37.60 7.57 -41.70
N GLU A 554 -37.00 6.70 -40.87
CA GLU A 554 -35.79 5.99 -41.27
C GLU A 554 -36.05 4.95 -42.38
N GLN A 555 -37.13 4.22 -42.32
CA GLN A 555 -37.52 3.28 -43.39
C GLN A 555 -37.78 4.01 -44.70
N GLU A 556 -38.42 5.20 -44.69
CA GLU A 556 -38.63 6.02 -45.87
C GLU A 556 -37.34 6.55 -46.50
N LYS A 557 -36.29 6.80 -45.70
CA LYS A 557 -34.96 7.15 -46.23
C LYS A 557 -34.28 6.03 -47.00
N TYR A 558 -34.61 4.78 -46.72
CA TYR A 558 -34.07 3.60 -47.43
C TYR A 558 -34.96 3.08 -48.55
N ILE A 559 -36.17 3.63 -48.72
CA ILE A 559 -37.02 3.32 -49.85
C ILE A 559 -36.54 4.15 -51.06
N ILE A 560 -35.78 3.49 -51.92
CA ILE A 560 -35.42 4.07 -53.23
C ILE A 560 -36.76 4.22 -53.98
N LYS A 561 -37.14 5.49 -54.28
CA LYS A 561 -38.32 5.74 -55.07
C LYS A 561 -38.13 5.13 -56.46
N ASP A 562 -39.16 4.45 -56.97
CA ASP A 562 -39.12 3.81 -58.29
C ASP A 562 -38.70 4.76 -59.43
N ASP A 563 -38.86 6.07 -59.25
CA ASP A 563 -38.39 7.10 -60.19
C ASP A 563 -36.85 7.22 -60.25
N ASP A 564 -36.12 6.88 -59.19
CA ASP A 564 -34.64 6.91 -59.16
C ASP A 564 -34.02 5.66 -59.83
N ILE A 565 -34.77 4.58 -59.93
CA ILE A 565 -34.33 3.35 -60.60
C ILE A 565 -34.33 3.52 -62.14
N CYS A 566 -35.21 4.40 -62.68
CA CYS A 566 -35.32 4.64 -64.10
C CYS A 566 -34.11 5.44 -64.67
N LEU A 567 -33.40 6.22 -63.84
CA LEU A 567 -32.23 7.01 -64.24
C LEU A 567 -30.90 6.22 -64.26
N LEU A 568 -30.85 5.08 -63.64
CA LEU A 568 -29.65 4.22 -63.64
C LEU A 568 -29.54 3.28 -64.85
N TYR A 569 -30.65 3.13 -65.66
CA TYR A 569 -30.68 2.25 -66.82
C TYR A 569 -30.63 2.93 -68.18
N THR A 570 -30.53 4.27 -68.24
CA THR A 570 -30.45 5.02 -69.48
C THR A 570 -29.20 5.88 -69.63
N SER A 571 -28.02 5.26 -69.58
CA SER A 571 -26.84 5.84 -70.21
C SER A 571 -26.31 4.84 -71.25
N PRO A 572 -26.42 5.14 -72.56
CA PRO A 572 -25.85 4.32 -73.61
C PRO A 572 -24.34 4.58 -73.70
N SER A 573 -23.60 3.48 -73.75
CA SER A 573 -22.25 3.25 -74.33
C SER A 573 -21.26 4.39 -74.30
#